data_b469f29786ae7849bb36ff7d81af499b
#
_entry.id   b469f29786ae7849bb36ff7d81af499b
#
_cell.length_a   1.000
_cell.length_b   1.000
_cell.length_c   1.000
_cell.angle_alpha   90.00
_cell.angle_beta   90.00
_cell.angle_gamma   90.00
#
_symmetry.space_group_name_H-M   'P 1'
#
loop_
_entity.id
_entity.type
_entity.pdbx_description
1 polymer ?
#
loop_
_entity_poly.entity_id
_entity_poly.type
_entity_poly.pdbx_seq_one_letter_code
_entity_poly.pdbx_strand_id
1 'polypeptide(L)'
;MVRKGDVARFTALGLVASMQPSHAIDDMRWADARLGPGRVDGAYAWRWFLDAGVHLAFGSDAPVEVVSPFYGVYAALTRQDEAGSPPGGWHPDQRLTLDETLRAHTAGAAYAAFDDRRLGILKPGLRADVTVVDRDLFRVDPPELLGTRVLMTIIDGASAYEAEE
;
A
#
# COMPACT_ATOMS: atom_id res chain seq x y z
N MET A 1 -15.18 0.22 -2.62
CA MET A 1 -16.01 -0.98 -2.33
C MET A 1 -16.24 -1.77 -3.61
N VAL A 2 -16.11 -3.10 -3.55
CA VAL A 2 -16.32 -4.03 -4.67
C VAL A 2 -17.24 -5.16 -4.22
N ARG A 3 -18.00 -5.74 -5.14
CA ARG A 3 -18.73 -6.99 -4.87
C ARG A 3 -17.77 -8.16 -5.07
N LYS A 4 -17.82 -9.17 -4.21
CA LYS A 4 -16.95 -10.34 -4.29
C LYS A 4 -17.01 -11.01 -5.67
N GLY A 5 -18.20 -11.10 -6.27
CA GLY A 5 -18.36 -11.66 -7.62
C GLY A 5 -17.77 -10.83 -8.75
N ASP A 6 -17.47 -9.55 -8.52
CA ASP A 6 -16.86 -8.69 -9.54
C ASP A 6 -15.33 -8.79 -9.57
N VAL A 7 -14.70 -9.34 -8.52
CA VAL A 7 -13.23 -9.48 -8.44
C VAL A 7 -12.67 -10.29 -9.61
N ALA A 8 -13.32 -11.41 -9.95
CA ALA A 8 -12.91 -12.23 -11.10
C ALA A 8 -12.96 -11.48 -12.44
N ARG A 9 -13.85 -10.47 -12.56
CA ARG A 9 -13.92 -9.63 -13.77
C ARG A 9 -12.72 -8.70 -13.89
N PHE A 10 -12.13 -8.24 -12.76
CA PHE A 10 -10.89 -7.48 -12.80
C PHE A 10 -9.77 -8.29 -13.46
N THR A 11 -9.61 -9.56 -13.04
CA THR A 11 -8.61 -10.46 -13.64
C THR A 11 -8.89 -10.68 -15.13
N ALA A 12 -10.15 -11.00 -15.48
CA ALA A 12 -10.52 -11.28 -16.87
C ALA A 12 -10.35 -10.09 -17.81
N LEU A 13 -10.48 -8.87 -17.30
CA LEU A 13 -10.36 -7.63 -18.07
C LEU A 13 -8.95 -7.01 -17.97
N GLY A 14 -8.02 -7.60 -17.22
CA GLY A 14 -6.68 -7.05 -17.02
C GLY A 14 -6.68 -5.71 -16.28
N LEU A 15 -7.66 -5.47 -15.38
CA LEU A 15 -7.74 -4.24 -14.63
C LEU A 15 -6.73 -4.20 -13.47
N VAL A 16 -6.29 -3.01 -13.12
CA VAL A 16 -5.45 -2.75 -11.95
C VAL A 16 -6.34 -2.18 -10.84
N ALA A 17 -6.17 -2.67 -9.62
CA ALA A 17 -6.80 -2.09 -8.44
C ALA A 17 -5.87 -1.03 -7.83
N SER A 18 -6.06 0.23 -8.21
CA SER A 18 -5.35 1.37 -7.61
C SER A 18 -6.07 1.79 -6.33
N MET A 19 -5.38 1.74 -5.21
CA MET A 19 -5.97 1.91 -3.87
C MET A 19 -5.00 2.61 -2.93
N GLN A 20 -5.54 3.21 -1.87
CA GLN A 20 -4.80 3.90 -0.82
C GLN A 20 -5.10 3.24 0.53
N PRO A 21 -4.12 2.54 1.13
CA PRO A 21 -4.38 1.84 2.40
C PRO A 21 -4.78 2.74 3.57
N SER A 22 -4.26 3.97 3.61
CA SER A 22 -4.63 4.98 4.62
C SER A 22 -6.12 5.29 4.64
N HIS A 23 -6.76 5.37 3.48
CA HIS A 23 -8.20 5.61 3.38
C HIS A 23 -9.04 4.55 4.11
N ALA A 24 -8.57 3.30 4.18
CA ALA A 24 -9.27 2.26 4.93
C ALA A 24 -9.32 2.57 6.43
N ILE A 25 -8.27 3.20 6.95
CA ILE A 25 -8.17 3.56 8.36
C ILE A 25 -9.08 4.75 8.68
N ASP A 26 -9.08 5.76 7.81
CA ASP A 26 -9.96 6.91 7.99
C ASP A 26 -11.44 6.55 7.87
N ASP A 27 -11.76 5.65 6.93
CA ASP A 27 -13.14 5.28 6.64
C ASP A 27 -13.72 4.24 7.61
N MET A 28 -12.90 3.42 8.29
CA MET A 28 -13.39 2.34 9.16
C MET A 28 -14.35 2.83 10.25
N ARG A 29 -14.20 4.07 10.73
CA ARG A 29 -15.04 4.67 11.76
C ARG A 29 -16.51 4.85 11.35
N TRP A 30 -16.83 4.83 10.05
CA TRP A 30 -18.18 5.01 9.53
C TRP A 30 -18.57 4.02 8.43
N ALA A 31 -17.62 3.27 7.87
CA ALA A 31 -17.86 2.37 6.73
C ALA A 31 -18.88 1.28 7.07
N ASP A 32 -18.76 0.64 8.25
CA ASP A 32 -19.70 -0.39 8.71
C ASP A 32 -21.13 0.16 8.81
N ALA A 33 -21.30 1.35 9.38
CA ALA A 33 -22.62 1.97 9.54
C ALA A 33 -23.26 2.36 8.21
N ARG A 34 -22.44 2.83 7.25
CA ARG A 34 -22.93 3.27 5.94
C ARG A 34 -23.16 2.15 4.95
N LEU A 35 -22.30 1.15 4.95
CA LEU A 35 -22.38 0.04 4.01
C LEU A 35 -23.31 -1.07 4.52
N GLY A 36 -23.30 -1.30 5.81
CA GLY A 36 -24.01 -2.40 6.47
C GLY A 36 -23.35 -3.77 6.23
N PRO A 37 -23.82 -4.80 6.96
CA PRO A 37 -23.25 -6.14 6.89
C PRO A 37 -23.33 -6.71 5.46
N GLY A 38 -22.32 -7.49 5.09
CA GLY A 38 -22.20 -8.15 3.79
C GLY A 38 -21.72 -7.24 2.64
N ARG A 39 -21.95 -5.92 2.72
CA ARG A 39 -21.38 -4.99 1.74
C ARG A 39 -20.03 -4.43 2.19
N VAL A 40 -19.85 -4.26 3.50
CA VAL A 40 -18.61 -3.76 4.08
C VAL A 40 -17.43 -4.70 3.83
N ASP A 41 -17.66 -6.00 3.69
CA ASP A 41 -16.62 -6.99 3.36
C ASP A 41 -15.86 -6.65 2.06
N GLY A 42 -16.52 -5.96 1.14
CA GLY A 42 -15.92 -5.49 -0.11
C GLY A 42 -15.29 -4.09 -0.04
N ALA A 43 -15.24 -3.49 1.16
CA ALA A 43 -14.58 -2.21 1.38
C ALA A 43 -13.07 -2.43 1.57
N TYR A 44 -12.25 -1.75 0.75
CA TYR A 44 -10.80 -1.88 0.84
C TYR A 44 -10.33 -3.35 0.80
N ALA A 45 -10.93 -4.15 -0.11
CA ALA A 45 -10.75 -5.60 -0.20
C ALA A 45 -9.51 -5.96 -1.03
N TRP A 46 -8.34 -5.42 -0.68
CA TRP A 46 -7.10 -5.64 -1.43
C TRP A 46 -6.60 -7.08 -1.38
N ARG A 47 -6.86 -7.85 -0.30
CA ARG A 47 -6.57 -9.29 -0.24
C ARG A 47 -7.36 -10.07 -1.29
N TRP A 48 -8.64 -9.76 -1.47
CA TRP A 48 -9.44 -10.43 -2.50
C TRP A 48 -8.90 -10.19 -3.90
N PHE A 49 -8.44 -8.97 -4.18
CA PHE A 49 -7.83 -8.66 -5.48
C PHE A 49 -6.52 -9.41 -5.67
N LEU A 50 -5.65 -9.41 -4.67
CA LEU A 50 -4.35 -10.05 -4.74
C LEU A 50 -4.49 -11.57 -4.91
N ASP A 51 -5.37 -12.22 -4.13
CA ASP A 51 -5.64 -13.65 -4.21
C ASP A 51 -6.25 -14.07 -5.57
N ALA A 52 -6.94 -13.14 -6.21
CA ALA A 52 -7.48 -13.34 -7.57
C ALA A 52 -6.47 -13.02 -8.70
N GLY A 53 -5.21 -12.68 -8.35
CA GLY A 53 -4.18 -12.33 -9.31
C GLY A 53 -4.35 -10.95 -9.95
N VAL A 54 -5.13 -10.07 -9.36
CA VAL A 54 -5.27 -8.68 -9.82
C VAL A 54 -4.07 -7.87 -9.34
N HIS A 55 -3.48 -7.07 -10.23
CA HIS A 55 -2.42 -6.15 -9.85
C HIS A 55 -2.93 -5.07 -8.90
N LEU A 56 -2.28 -4.93 -7.75
CA LEU A 56 -2.49 -3.82 -6.82
C LEU A 56 -1.49 -2.71 -7.12
N ALA A 57 -1.95 -1.46 -7.09
CA ALA A 57 -1.11 -0.27 -7.12
C ALA A 57 -1.49 0.60 -5.92
N PHE A 58 -0.52 0.91 -5.05
CA PHE A 58 -0.74 1.71 -3.86
C PHE A 58 -0.09 3.09 -3.96
N GLY A 59 -0.67 4.05 -3.25
CA GLY A 59 -0.18 5.41 -3.11
C GLY A 59 -0.81 6.06 -1.87
N SER A 60 -0.40 7.29 -1.54
CA SER A 60 -0.95 8.05 -0.42
C SER A 60 -2.17 8.89 -0.78
N ASP A 61 -2.29 9.29 -2.05
CA ASP A 61 -3.28 10.30 -2.50
C ASP A 61 -3.07 11.67 -1.80
N ALA A 62 -1.81 12.00 -1.50
CA ALA A 62 -1.49 13.30 -0.91
C ALA A 62 -1.93 14.46 -1.83
N PRO A 63 -2.53 15.54 -1.31
CA PRO A 63 -2.63 15.92 0.12
C PRO A 63 -3.92 15.48 0.82
N VAL A 64 -4.70 14.56 0.24
CA VAL A 64 -5.90 14.01 0.89
C VAL A 64 -5.49 13.25 2.16
N GLU A 65 -4.43 12.46 2.07
CA GLU A 65 -3.82 11.74 3.17
C GLU A 65 -2.40 12.25 3.46
N VAL A 66 -1.79 11.73 4.51
CA VAL A 66 -0.39 12.03 4.84
C VAL A 66 0.54 11.61 3.70
N VAL A 67 1.56 12.44 3.45
CA VAL A 67 2.53 12.19 2.36
C VAL A 67 3.35 10.92 2.59
N SER A 68 3.61 10.56 3.86
CA SER A 68 4.47 9.42 4.21
C SER A 68 3.87 8.11 3.70
N PRO A 69 4.56 7.36 2.82
CA PRO A 69 4.10 6.06 2.38
C PRO A 69 4.09 5.02 3.51
N PHE A 70 4.88 5.23 4.57
CA PHE A 70 4.98 4.28 5.69
C PHE A 70 3.69 4.19 6.50
N TYR A 71 2.87 5.26 6.53
CA TYR A 71 1.53 5.17 7.08
C TYR A 71 0.64 4.21 6.28
N GLY A 72 0.68 4.29 4.95
CA GLY A 72 -0.01 3.35 4.08
C GLY A 72 0.50 1.91 4.23
N VAL A 73 1.82 1.75 4.40
CA VAL A 73 2.42 0.43 4.69
C VAL A 73 1.90 -0.12 6.00
N TYR A 74 1.95 0.66 7.07
CA TYR A 74 1.41 0.27 8.38
C TYR A 74 -0.08 -0.10 8.29
N ALA A 75 -0.88 0.73 7.62
CA ALA A 75 -2.32 0.51 7.44
C ALA A 75 -2.63 -0.81 6.71
N ALA A 76 -1.86 -1.14 5.66
CA ALA A 76 -2.05 -2.38 4.92
C ALA A 76 -1.71 -3.64 5.74
N LEU A 77 -0.71 -3.54 6.62
CA LEU A 77 -0.28 -4.65 7.49
C LEU A 77 -1.21 -4.88 8.67
N THR A 78 -1.69 -3.80 9.27
CA THR A 78 -2.38 -3.85 10.57
C THR A 78 -3.89 -3.66 10.46
N ARG A 79 -4.33 -2.82 9.54
CA ARG A 79 -5.71 -2.31 9.46
C ARG A 79 -6.14 -1.63 10.77
N GLN A 80 -5.21 -0.90 11.36
CA GLN A 80 -5.36 -0.16 12.61
C GLN A 80 -4.96 1.30 12.39
N ASP A 81 -5.52 2.19 13.23
CA ASP A 81 -5.02 3.56 13.33
C ASP A 81 -3.67 3.61 14.08
N GLU A 82 -3.06 4.79 14.15
CA GLU A 82 -1.78 5.01 14.82
C GLU A 82 -1.80 4.65 16.32
N ALA A 83 -2.99 4.63 16.95
CA ALA A 83 -3.17 4.19 18.33
C ALA A 83 -3.31 2.66 18.47
N GLY A 84 -3.24 1.91 17.37
CA GLY A 84 -3.41 0.46 17.35
C GLY A 84 -4.87 0.01 17.45
N SER A 85 -5.81 0.85 17.09
CA SER A 85 -7.25 0.56 17.14
C SER A 85 -7.86 0.29 15.75
N PRO A 86 -8.82 -0.61 15.61
CA PRO A 86 -9.32 -1.53 16.63
C PRO A 86 -8.32 -2.67 16.91
N PRO A 87 -8.33 -3.26 18.12
CA PRO A 87 -7.49 -4.41 18.42
C PRO A 87 -7.67 -5.54 17.41
N GLY A 88 -6.56 -6.03 16.84
CA GLY A 88 -6.57 -7.04 15.80
C GLY A 88 -6.84 -6.53 14.38
N GLY A 89 -7.17 -5.25 14.22
CA GLY A 89 -7.41 -4.61 12.92
C GLY A 89 -8.85 -4.69 12.41
N TRP A 90 -9.25 -3.69 11.65
CA TRP A 90 -10.55 -3.64 10.97
C TRP A 90 -10.58 -4.58 9.76
N HIS A 91 -11.49 -5.57 9.71
CA HIS A 91 -11.49 -6.64 8.69
C HIS A 91 -10.10 -7.24 8.47
N PRO A 92 -9.52 -7.91 9.49
CA PRO A 92 -8.11 -8.34 9.49
C PRO A 92 -7.78 -9.42 8.44
N ASP A 93 -8.78 -10.07 7.89
CA ASP A 93 -8.68 -11.00 6.75
C ASP A 93 -8.20 -10.30 5.46
N GLN A 94 -8.30 -8.97 5.40
CA GLN A 94 -7.83 -8.17 4.27
C GLN A 94 -6.38 -7.67 4.43
N ARG A 95 -5.68 -7.99 5.52
CA ARG A 95 -4.28 -7.58 5.71
C ARG A 95 -3.36 -8.15 4.64
N LEU A 96 -2.33 -7.40 4.32
CA LEU A 96 -1.23 -7.82 3.46
C LEU A 96 0.03 -8.05 4.28
N THR A 97 0.96 -8.82 3.72
CA THR A 97 2.33 -8.91 4.23
C THR A 97 3.12 -7.65 3.82
N LEU A 98 4.27 -7.43 4.46
CA LEU A 98 5.15 -6.31 4.11
C LEU A 98 5.64 -6.41 2.65
N ASP A 99 6.05 -7.60 2.20
CA ASP A 99 6.51 -7.80 0.81
C ASP A 99 5.40 -7.46 -0.20
N GLU A 100 4.19 -7.97 0.01
CA GLU A 100 3.03 -7.67 -0.85
C GLU A 100 2.72 -6.17 -0.89
N THR A 101 2.80 -5.51 0.27
CA THR A 101 2.54 -4.08 0.40
C THR A 101 3.60 -3.25 -0.30
N LEU A 102 4.88 -3.54 -0.09
CA LEU A 102 5.97 -2.84 -0.75
C LEU A 102 5.92 -3.04 -2.28
N ARG A 103 5.60 -4.25 -2.74
CA ARG A 103 5.39 -4.51 -4.17
C ARG A 103 4.26 -3.67 -4.76
N ALA A 104 3.15 -3.51 -4.03
CA ALA A 104 2.05 -2.67 -4.49
C ALA A 104 2.44 -1.18 -4.57
N HIS A 105 3.27 -0.69 -3.64
CA HIS A 105 3.79 0.69 -3.66
C HIS A 105 4.90 0.94 -4.70
N THR A 106 5.56 -0.09 -5.20
CA THR A 106 6.70 0.02 -6.12
C THR A 106 6.38 -0.58 -7.49
N ALA A 107 6.58 -1.88 -7.66
CA ALA A 107 6.34 -2.57 -8.93
C ALA A 107 4.89 -2.46 -9.40
N GLY A 108 3.93 -2.54 -8.49
CA GLY A 108 2.50 -2.41 -8.81
C GLY A 108 2.14 -1.00 -9.28
N ALA A 109 2.67 0.03 -8.62
CA ALA A 109 2.48 1.42 -9.03
C ALA A 109 3.13 1.69 -10.39
N ALA A 110 4.34 1.17 -10.63
CA ALA A 110 5.02 1.27 -11.91
C ALA A 110 4.22 0.59 -13.04
N TYR A 111 3.68 -0.60 -12.76
CA TYR A 111 2.82 -1.33 -13.71
C TYR A 111 1.56 -0.53 -14.06
N ALA A 112 0.89 0.05 -13.07
CA ALA A 112 -0.29 0.89 -13.27
C ALA A 112 0.00 2.13 -14.11
N ALA A 113 1.23 2.66 -14.02
CA ALA A 113 1.70 3.80 -14.81
C ALA A 113 2.25 3.41 -16.19
N PHE A 114 2.25 2.13 -16.55
CA PHE A 114 2.88 1.60 -17.78
C PHE A 114 4.41 1.84 -17.85
N ASP A 115 5.07 1.95 -16.70
CA ASP A 115 6.50 2.22 -16.56
C ASP A 115 7.29 1.03 -15.97
N ASP A 116 6.65 -0.12 -15.80
CA ASP A 116 7.23 -1.34 -15.23
C ASP A 116 8.45 -1.90 -16.00
N ARG A 117 8.63 -1.45 -17.25
CA ARG A 117 9.82 -1.75 -18.06
C ARG A 117 11.01 -0.86 -17.75
N ARG A 118 10.83 0.19 -16.95
CA ARG A 118 11.84 1.22 -16.67
C ARG A 118 12.14 1.37 -15.18
N LEU A 119 11.16 1.17 -14.32
CA LEU A 119 11.27 1.40 -12.88
C LEU A 119 10.36 0.45 -12.06
N GLY A 120 10.35 0.61 -10.75
CA GLY A 120 9.52 -0.15 -9.81
C GLY A 120 10.23 -1.32 -9.12
N ILE A 121 11.38 -1.77 -9.63
CA ILE A 121 12.24 -2.78 -9.01
C ILE A 121 13.71 -2.44 -9.24
N LEU A 122 14.58 -2.90 -8.33
CA LEU A 122 16.04 -2.80 -8.50
C LEU A 122 16.52 -3.98 -9.36
N LYS A 123 16.85 -3.70 -10.63
CA LYS A 123 17.32 -4.70 -11.58
C LYS A 123 18.24 -4.03 -12.60
N PRO A 124 19.37 -4.69 -13.02
CA PRO A 124 20.21 -4.18 -14.09
C PRO A 124 19.41 -3.85 -15.36
N GLY A 125 19.63 -2.66 -15.91
CA GLY A 125 18.94 -2.15 -17.09
C GLY A 125 17.67 -1.35 -16.80
N LEU A 126 17.22 -1.28 -15.55
CA LEU A 126 16.17 -0.35 -15.12
C LEU A 126 16.77 0.88 -14.46
N ARG A 127 15.94 1.91 -14.26
CA ARG A 127 16.35 3.14 -13.57
C ARG A 127 16.72 2.85 -12.13
N ALA A 128 17.75 3.51 -11.65
CA ALA A 128 18.19 3.44 -10.26
C ALA A 128 17.39 4.44 -9.40
N ASP A 129 16.10 4.15 -9.21
CA ASP A 129 15.22 4.88 -8.31
C ASP A 129 15.22 4.13 -6.96
N VAL A 130 15.81 4.72 -5.92
CA VAL A 130 16.04 4.07 -4.63
C VAL A 130 15.67 5.01 -3.49
N THR A 131 14.96 4.49 -2.51
CA THR A 131 14.74 5.15 -1.22
C THR A 131 15.53 4.41 -0.14
N VAL A 132 16.44 5.11 0.52
CA VAL A 132 17.21 4.61 1.66
C VAL A 132 16.52 5.06 2.94
N VAL A 133 16.29 4.14 3.86
CA VAL A 133 15.60 4.39 5.14
C VAL A 133 16.48 4.06 6.33
N ASP A 134 16.13 4.59 7.50
CA ASP A 134 16.92 4.51 8.74
C ASP A 134 16.85 3.15 9.44
N ARG A 135 16.07 2.21 8.91
CA ARG A 135 15.85 0.89 9.55
C ARG A 135 15.53 -0.21 8.55
N ASP A 136 15.76 -1.45 8.97
CA ASP A 136 15.33 -2.64 8.23
C ASP A 136 13.83 -2.88 8.49
N LEU A 137 12.99 -2.55 7.49
CA LEU A 137 11.53 -2.65 7.58
C LEU A 137 11.06 -4.08 7.86
N PHE A 138 11.86 -5.11 7.51
CA PHE A 138 11.52 -6.52 7.72
C PHE A 138 11.85 -7.02 9.13
N ARG A 139 12.49 -6.20 9.97
CA ARG A 139 12.95 -6.57 11.31
C ARG A 139 12.33 -5.76 12.43
N VAL A 140 11.48 -4.80 12.09
CA VAL A 140 10.78 -3.97 13.07
C VAL A 140 9.33 -4.41 13.22
N ASP A 141 8.75 -4.15 14.38
CA ASP A 141 7.32 -4.36 14.58
C ASP A 141 6.50 -3.32 13.80
N PRO A 142 5.27 -3.65 13.35
CA PRO A 142 4.47 -2.76 12.53
C PRO A 142 4.32 -1.33 13.06
N PRO A 143 4.13 -1.05 14.37
CA PRO A 143 4.06 0.32 14.88
C PRO A 143 5.32 1.14 14.65
N GLU A 144 6.49 0.50 14.60
CA GLU A 144 7.77 1.19 14.38
C GLU A 144 7.90 1.70 12.94
N LEU A 145 7.13 1.14 12.00
CA LEU A 145 7.10 1.61 10.60
C LEU A 145 6.67 3.07 10.49
N LEU A 146 5.77 3.53 11.39
CA LEU A 146 5.30 4.91 11.44
C LEU A 146 6.42 5.92 11.68
N GLY A 147 7.47 5.52 12.41
CA GLY A 147 8.65 6.35 12.70
C GLY A 147 9.78 6.21 11.68
N THR A 148 9.56 5.52 10.56
CA THR A 148 10.60 5.35 9.53
C THR A 148 10.96 6.68 8.89
N ARG A 149 12.26 6.99 8.84
CA ARG A 149 12.78 8.19 8.20
C ARG A 149 13.49 7.84 6.90
N VAL A 150 13.26 8.66 5.87
CA VAL A 150 14.03 8.59 4.63
C VAL A 150 15.36 9.28 4.87
N LEU A 151 16.46 8.57 4.63
CA LEU A 151 17.83 9.09 4.72
C LEU A 151 18.29 9.64 3.37
N MET A 152 17.87 8.98 2.27
CA MET A 152 18.23 9.41 0.93
C MET A 152 17.17 8.99 -0.08
N THR A 153 16.93 9.82 -1.07
CA THR A 153 16.15 9.47 -2.26
C THR A 153 17.03 9.66 -3.50
N ILE A 154 17.17 8.58 -4.25
CA ILE A 154 17.94 8.57 -5.51
C ILE A 154 16.93 8.43 -6.65
N ILE A 155 17.05 9.27 -7.67
CA ILE A 155 16.23 9.23 -8.88
C ILE A 155 17.15 9.14 -10.09
N ASP A 156 16.99 8.08 -10.88
CA ASP A 156 17.81 7.81 -12.07
C ASP A 156 19.31 7.82 -11.77
N GLY A 157 19.68 7.31 -10.58
CA GLY A 157 21.07 7.24 -10.13
C GLY A 157 21.65 8.54 -9.54
N ALA A 158 20.89 9.64 -9.52
CA ALA A 158 21.30 10.90 -8.90
C ALA A 158 20.61 11.12 -7.55
N SER A 159 21.35 11.62 -6.54
CA SER A 159 20.73 12.00 -5.25
C SER A 159 19.78 13.18 -5.46
N ALA A 160 18.52 12.98 -5.11
CA ALA A 160 17.47 13.99 -5.14
C ALA A 160 17.16 14.54 -3.73
N TYR A 161 17.47 13.78 -2.70
CA TYR A 161 17.31 14.17 -1.31
C TYR A 161 18.32 13.43 -0.43
N GLU A 162 18.90 14.13 0.53
CA GLU A 162 19.71 13.60 1.62
C GLU A 162 19.24 14.24 2.93
N ALA A 163 19.02 13.45 3.95
CA ALA A 163 18.66 13.95 5.27
C ALA A 163 19.86 14.68 5.88
N GLU A 164 19.63 15.83 6.50
CA GLU A 164 20.62 16.50 7.34
C GLU A 164 20.89 15.67 8.62
N GLU A 165 22.14 15.61 9.05
CA GLU A 165 22.56 14.91 10.28
C GLU A 165 21.98 15.51 11.57
#